data_51ef720fbf88b1515ad5d61a11eeb039
#
_entry.id   51ef720fbf88b1515ad5d61a11eeb039
#
_cell.length_a   1.000
_cell.length_b   1.000
_cell.length_c   1.000
_cell.angle_alpha   90.00
_cell.angle_beta   90.00
_cell.angle_gamma   90.00
#
_symmetry.space_group_name_H-M   'P 1'
#
loop_
_entity.id
_entity.type
_entity.pdbx_description
1 polymer ?
#
loop_
_entity_poly.entity_id
_entity_poly.type
_entity_poly.pdbx_seq_one_letter_code
_entity_poly.pdbx_strand_id
1 'polypeptide(L)'
;MTRNLLRRGTALLAGLLCLVVLTPAVSRADNPVVQTIYTADPAALVHNGRVYLYTGHDEDGSTYFTMKDWRVYSSADMVNWTDHGSPMSLATFSWASADAWAGQTVYRNGRFYWYVPVKNRATGRMAIGVAVADSPTGPFRDAIGRPLVENGEIDPHAFVDDTGQAYLYWGNPNLWYVRLNTDMTSFSGSPTQISLTTAGFGTRSGNTSRPTLYEEAPWVYKRNGVYYNVFAAECCSEFIAYSTAPGPTGPWTYRGTIMPRQGTSFTNHPAVIDFNGGSYFFYHNGALPGGGGFTRSVAVEKFSYRADGTIPTINMTTSGTPQVGTLNPYLRQEAETIAWSVGVETEPSSEGGMNVGWLNNGDYIKVKGVAFGAGASSFTARVASATTGGRIEVRLGSATGTTVGTCTVPVTGGWQTWTTVTCPVSGAIGTQDVFLRFAGGSGNLFNVNWWQFR
;
A
#
# COMPACT_ATOMS: atom_id res chain seq x y z
N MET A 1 0.17 27.07 -89.45
CA MET A 1 -0.85 27.72 -88.63
C MET A 1 -1.52 26.69 -87.75
N THR A 2 -1.15 26.56 -86.50
CA THR A 2 -1.90 25.73 -85.53
C THR A 2 -1.60 26.33 -84.15
N ARG A 3 -2.68 26.84 -83.53
CA ARG A 3 -2.66 27.47 -82.20
C ARG A 3 -2.68 26.38 -81.06
N ASN A 4 -1.70 26.43 -80.18
CA ASN A 4 -1.71 25.67 -78.93
C ASN A 4 -2.54 26.40 -77.86
N LEU A 5 -3.54 25.73 -77.33
CA LEU A 5 -4.32 26.14 -76.12
C LEU A 5 -3.68 25.47 -74.90
N LEU A 6 -3.11 26.30 -74.02
CA LEU A 6 -2.68 25.86 -72.68
C LEU A 6 -3.92 25.79 -71.75
N ARG A 7 -4.22 24.62 -71.27
CA ARG A 7 -5.17 24.43 -70.12
C ARG A 7 -4.38 24.55 -68.83
N ARG A 8 -4.69 25.54 -68.01
CA ARG A 8 -4.22 25.66 -66.62
C ARG A 8 -5.12 24.78 -65.74
N GLY A 9 -4.55 23.72 -65.21
CA GLY A 9 -5.19 22.94 -64.15
C GLY A 9 -4.88 23.52 -62.79
N THR A 10 -5.93 23.92 -62.06
CA THR A 10 -5.84 24.35 -60.65
C THR A 10 -5.88 23.12 -59.76
N ALA A 11 -4.78 22.75 -59.12
CA ALA A 11 -4.74 21.71 -58.11
C ALA A 11 -5.21 22.29 -56.77
N LEU A 12 -6.36 21.86 -56.27
CA LEU A 12 -6.78 22.08 -54.87
C LEU A 12 -5.99 21.12 -53.96
N LEU A 13 -5.08 21.65 -53.16
CA LEU A 13 -4.51 20.95 -52.03
C LEU A 13 -5.55 20.91 -50.88
N ALA A 14 -6.22 19.82 -50.67
CA ALA A 14 -6.99 19.56 -49.46
C ALA A 14 -6.02 19.21 -48.31
N GLY A 15 -5.73 20.20 -47.44
CA GLY A 15 -4.96 19.97 -46.24
C GLY A 15 -5.77 19.15 -45.22
N LEU A 16 -5.42 17.92 -45.00
CA LEU A 16 -5.97 17.05 -43.94
C LEU A 16 -5.38 17.51 -42.60
N LEU A 17 -6.16 18.30 -41.83
CA LEU A 17 -5.80 18.68 -40.48
C LEU A 17 -6.02 17.42 -39.59
N CYS A 18 -4.97 16.66 -39.30
CA CYS A 18 -5.00 15.61 -38.26
C CYS A 18 -5.11 16.31 -36.90
N LEU A 19 -6.31 16.31 -36.32
CA LEU A 19 -6.48 16.61 -34.89
C LEU A 19 -5.80 15.48 -34.10
N VAL A 20 -4.62 15.74 -33.58
CA VAL A 20 -4.00 14.87 -32.57
C VAL A 20 -4.76 15.10 -31.27
N VAL A 21 -5.70 14.23 -30.97
CA VAL A 21 -6.33 14.17 -29.64
C VAL A 21 -5.27 13.60 -28.68
N LEU A 22 -4.59 14.50 -27.97
CA LEU A 22 -3.72 14.12 -26.86
C LEU A 22 -4.63 13.60 -25.73
N THR A 23 -4.81 12.29 -25.65
CA THR A 23 -5.38 11.68 -24.45
C THR A 23 -4.39 11.92 -23.30
N PRO A 24 -4.83 12.50 -22.17
CA PRO A 24 -3.94 12.67 -21.02
C PRO A 24 -3.40 11.31 -20.62
N ALA A 25 -2.10 11.21 -20.40
CA ALA A 25 -1.48 10.00 -19.89
C ALA A 25 -2.10 9.68 -18.51
N VAL A 26 -2.59 8.46 -18.33
CA VAL A 26 -3.11 8.01 -17.04
C VAL A 26 -1.95 8.00 -16.05
N SER A 27 -2.08 8.77 -14.97
CA SER A 27 -1.11 8.74 -13.88
C SER A 27 -1.03 7.33 -13.29
N ARG A 28 0.18 6.87 -12.93
CA ARG A 28 0.44 5.55 -12.36
C ARG A 28 1.08 5.70 -11.00
N ALA A 29 0.85 4.74 -10.09
CA ALA A 29 1.57 4.67 -8.82
C ALA A 29 3.08 4.55 -9.09
N ASP A 30 3.88 5.18 -8.25
CA ASP A 30 5.30 4.86 -8.17
C ASP A 30 5.46 3.74 -7.14
N ASN A 31 6.17 2.66 -7.48
CA ASN A 31 6.52 1.59 -6.54
C ASN A 31 7.93 1.78 -5.99
N PRO A 32 8.13 1.60 -4.68
CA PRO A 32 7.18 1.25 -3.61
C PRO A 32 6.17 2.36 -3.31
N VAL A 33 4.97 1.97 -2.81
CA VAL A 33 3.87 2.93 -2.55
C VAL A 33 4.08 3.77 -1.28
N VAL A 34 5.01 3.39 -0.41
CA VAL A 34 5.46 4.12 0.78
C VAL A 34 6.97 4.30 0.69
N GLN A 35 7.46 5.54 0.87
CA GLN A 35 8.88 5.87 0.77
C GLN A 35 9.46 6.43 2.08
N THR A 36 8.59 6.78 3.04
CA THR A 36 8.97 7.44 4.29
C THR A 36 9.53 6.47 5.34
N ILE A 37 9.30 5.18 5.17
CA ILE A 37 9.70 4.12 6.11
C ILE A 37 9.72 2.76 5.39
N TYR A 38 10.45 1.78 5.91
CA TYR A 38 10.42 0.42 5.40
C TYR A 38 9.12 -0.29 5.82
N THR A 39 8.40 -0.85 4.85
CA THR A 39 7.12 -1.53 5.05
C THR A 39 7.17 -2.93 4.50
N ALA A 40 6.54 -3.88 5.19
CA ALA A 40 6.55 -5.29 4.82
C ALA A 40 5.16 -5.90 4.89
N ASP A 41 5.01 -7.08 4.29
CA ASP A 41 3.89 -8.00 4.50
C ASP A 41 2.53 -7.32 4.30
N PRO A 42 2.22 -6.83 3.08
CA PRO A 42 1.03 -6.04 2.82
C PRO A 42 -0.26 -6.85 3.02
N ALA A 43 -1.21 -6.26 3.74
CA ALA A 43 -2.57 -6.76 3.83
C ALA A 43 -3.54 -5.64 3.47
N ALA A 44 -4.27 -5.78 2.37
CA ALA A 44 -5.15 -4.75 1.87
C ALA A 44 -6.62 -5.05 2.18
N LEU A 45 -7.37 -4.03 2.60
CA LEU A 45 -8.80 -4.08 2.88
C LEU A 45 -9.53 -2.97 2.13
N VAL A 46 -10.59 -3.32 1.39
CA VAL A 46 -11.49 -2.33 0.78
C VAL A 46 -12.63 -2.03 1.75
N HIS A 47 -12.80 -0.77 2.10
CA HIS A 47 -13.89 -0.33 2.96
C HIS A 47 -14.33 1.09 2.58
N ASN A 48 -15.65 1.31 2.44
CA ASN A 48 -16.27 2.62 2.14
C ASN A 48 -15.58 3.39 1.00
N GLY A 49 -15.29 2.72 -0.13
CA GLY A 49 -14.71 3.36 -1.31
C GLY A 49 -13.23 3.74 -1.19
N ARG A 50 -12.53 3.21 -0.19
CA ARG A 50 -11.08 3.36 0.00
C ARG A 50 -10.41 2.00 0.17
N VAL A 51 -9.16 1.94 -0.19
CA VAL A 51 -8.25 0.82 0.14
C VAL A 51 -7.46 1.23 1.37
N TYR A 52 -7.49 0.38 2.39
CA TYR A 52 -6.64 0.48 3.58
C TYR A 52 -5.56 -0.58 3.46
N LEU A 53 -4.32 -0.16 3.55
CA LEU A 53 -3.14 -1.01 3.47
C LEU A 53 -2.53 -1.11 4.86
N TYR A 54 -2.55 -2.31 5.43
CA TYR A 54 -1.93 -2.65 6.71
C TYR A 54 -0.59 -3.30 6.41
N THR A 55 0.46 -2.87 7.11
CA THR A 55 1.82 -3.39 6.89
C THR A 55 2.53 -3.65 8.21
N GLY A 56 3.48 -4.55 8.20
CA GLY A 56 4.56 -4.54 9.16
C GLY A 56 5.52 -3.37 8.90
N HIS A 57 6.37 -3.10 9.89
CA HIS A 57 7.41 -2.07 9.83
C HIS A 57 8.76 -2.70 10.15
N ASP A 58 9.62 -2.80 9.15
CA ASP A 58 11.01 -3.22 9.33
C ASP A 58 11.81 -2.04 9.92
N GLU A 59 12.47 -2.26 11.07
CA GLU A 59 13.29 -1.25 11.72
C GLU A 59 14.51 -0.87 10.85
N ASP A 60 14.90 0.39 10.86
CA ASP A 60 16.06 0.88 10.12
C ASP A 60 17.36 0.16 10.50
N GLY A 61 18.17 -0.16 9.49
CA GLY A 61 19.44 -0.84 9.68
C GLY A 61 19.32 -2.29 10.19
N SER A 62 18.14 -2.86 10.14
CA SER A 62 17.88 -4.22 10.62
C SER A 62 18.64 -5.27 9.81
N THR A 63 19.19 -6.25 10.50
CA THR A 63 19.84 -7.45 9.94
C THR A 63 19.05 -8.73 10.24
N TYR A 64 17.84 -8.57 10.74
CA TYR A 64 16.85 -9.61 11.04
C TYR A 64 15.45 -9.01 10.89
N PHE A 65 14.39 -9.81 10.97
CA PHE A 65 13.00 -9.35 10.96
C PHE A 65 12.63 -8.62 12.28
N THR A 66 13.36 -7.52 12.56
CA THR A 66 13.13 -6.70 13.76
C THR A 66 11.96 -5.76 13.51
N MET A 67 10.80 -6.12 14.04
CA MET A 67 9.55 -5.39 13.84
C MET A 67 8.87 -5.21 15.21
N LYS A 68 8.40 -4.00 15.51
CA LYS A 68 7.84 -3.61 16.81
C LYS A 68 6.41 -3.09 16.74
N ASP A 69 5.98 -2.64 15.58
CA ASP A 69 4.68 -2.04 15.35
C ASP A 69 4.15 -2.34 13.96
N TRP A 70 2.91 -1.97 13.73
CA TRP A 70 2.22 -2.09 12.44
C TRP A 70 1.72 -0.73 11.99
N ARG A 71 1.77 -0.50 10.68
CA ARG A 71 1.39 0.77 10.06
C ARG A 71 0.10 0.62 9.26
N VAL A 72 -0.62 1.74 9.11
CA VAL A 72 -1.81 1.80 8.25
C VAL A 72 -1.69 2.96 7.28
N TYR A 73 -1.95 2.66 6.02
CA TYR A 73 -2.05 3.64 4.94
C TYR A 73 -3.41 3.53 4.28
N SER A 74 -3.89 4.59 3.62
CA SER A 74 -5.11 4.48 2.83
C SER A 74 -5.05 5.26 1.54
N SER A 75 -5.75 4.77 0.50
CA SER A 75 -5.87 5.43 -0.78
C SER A 75 -7.30 5.36 -1.32
N ALA A 76 -7.77 6.45 -1.93
CA ALA A 76 -9.02 6.46 -2.70
C ALA A 76 -8.79 6.21 -4.19
N ASP A 77 -7.53 6.28 -4.65
CA ASP A 77 -7.17 6.28 -6.07
C ASP A 77 -6.03 5.31 -6.45
N MET A 78 -5.52 4.53 -5.48
CA MET A 78 -4.43 3.55 -5.63
C MET A 78 -3.04 4.14 -5.91
N VAL A 79 -2.90 5.47 -5.89
CA VAL A 79 -1.66 6.18 -6.25
C VAL A 79 -1.19 7.11 -5.15
N ASN A 80 -2.11 7.88 -4.57
CA ASN A 80 -1.85 8.78 -3.45
C ASN A 80 -2.22 8.05 -2.15
N TRP A 81 -1.25 7.81 -1.27
CA TRP A 81 -1.43 7.06 -0.02
C TRP A 81 -1.27 7.96 1.17
N THR A 82 -2.27 8.01 2.04
CA THR A 82 -2.25 8.76 3.30
C THR A 82 -1.68 7.88 4.40
N ASP A 83 -0.64 8.32 5.09
CA ASP A 83 -0.09 7.66 6.28
C ASP A 83 -0.97 7.95 7.51
N HIS A 84 -1.40 6.92 8.21
CA HIS A 84 -2.17 7.02 9.46
C HIS A 84 -1.33 6.66 10.70
N GLY A 85 -0.02 6.50 10.52
CA GLY A 85 0.91 6.14 11.59
C GLY A 85 0.80 4.70 12.04
N SER A 86 1.17 4.47 13.29
CA SER A 86 1.16 3.18 13.95
C SER A 86 0.01 3.10 14.96
N PRO A 87 -1.16 2.55 14.60
CA PRO A 87 -2.31 2.44 15.51
C PRO A 87 -2.20 1.26 16.46
N MET A 88 -1.16 0.43 16.33
CA MET A 88 -0.93 -0.78 17.12
C MET A 88 0.56 -1.13 17.17
N SER A 89 1.04 -1.61 18.31
CA SER A 89 2.41 -2.08 18.51
C SER A 89 2.45 -3.31 19.41
N LEU A 90 3.65 -3.85 19.66
CA LEU A 90 3.83 -4.92 20.65
C LEU A 90 3.24 -4.58 22.03
N ALA A 91 3.28 -3.31 22.43
CA ALA A 91 2.73 -2.85 23.70
C ALA A 91 1.20 -2.98 23.79
N THR A 92 0.51 -3.12 22.68
CA THR A 92 -0.94 -3.39 22.64
C THR A 92 -1.29 -4.72 23.30
N PHE A 93 -0.39 -5.71 23.20
CA PHE A 93 -0.59 -7.04 23.74
C PHE A 93 0.32 -7.25 24.98
N SER A 94 -0.23 -7.17 26.19
CA SER A 94 0.52 -7.29 27.44
C SER A 94 1.32 -8.60 27.57
N TRP A 95 0.89 -9.62 26.84
CA TRP A 95 1.51 -10.96 26.79
C TRP A 95 2.57 -11.11 25.68
N ALA A 96 2.70 -10.13 24.75
CA ALA A 96 3.72 -10.14 23.70
C ALA A 96 5.08 -9.70 24.22
N SER A 97 6.16 -10.23 23.60
CA SER A 97 7.54 -9.85 23.91
C SER A 97 8.33 -9.32 22.72
N ALA A 98 8.03 -9.79 21.50
CA ALA A 98 8.77 -9.46 20.27
C ALA A 98 7.99 -9.87 19.02
N ASP A 99 8.57 -9.55 17.86
CA ASP A 99 8.22 -10.10 16.55
C ASP A 99 6.80 -9.69 16.10
N ALA A 100 6.58 -8.38 15.92
CA ALA A 100 5.36 -7.81 15.37
C ALA A 100 5.27 -8.07 13.85
N TRP A 101 5.11 -9.35 13.46
CA TRP A 101 5.22 -9.80 12.06
C TRP A 101 3.90 -9.69 11.28
N ALA A 102 3.86 -10.32 10.10
CA ALA A 102 2.78 -10.20 9.12
C ALA A 102 1.39 -10.44 9.69
N GLY A 103 0.52 -9.45 9.65
CA GLY A 103 -0.86 -9.55 10.12
C GLY A 103 -1.88 -9.09 9.08
N GLN A 104 -3.15 -9.44 9.28
CA GLN A 104 -4.22 -9.11 8.34
C GLN A 104 -5.48 -8.65 9.08
N THR A 105 -6.14 -7.63 8.49
CA THR A 105 -7.35 -7.02 9.03
C THR A 105 -8.58 -7.40 8.22
N VAL A 106 -9.67 -7.71 8.91
CA VAL A 106 -10.99 -7.93 8.32
C VAL A 106 -12.05 -7.04 8.98
N TYR A 107 -13.01 -6.57 8.19
CA TYR A 107 -14.17 -5.84 8.70
C TYR A 107 -15.36 -6.76 8.87
N ARG A 108 -16.00 -6.73 10.06
CA ARG A 108 -17.24 -7.45 10.32
C ARG A 108 -18.05 -6.81 11.43
N ASN A 109 -19.36 -6.76 11.26
CA ASN A 109 -20.32 -6.29 12.28
C ASN A 109 -19.97 -4.91 12.85
N GLY A 110 -19.56 -3.96 12.00
CA GLY A 110 -19.25 -2.60 12.42
C GLY A 110 -17.84 -2.42 13.02
N ARG A 111 -17.01 -3.46 13.04
CA ARG A 111 -15.67 -3.42 13.66
C ARG A 111 -14.60 -3.98 12.74
N PHE A 112 -13.37 -3.58 13.01
CA PHE A 112 -12.15 -4.06 12.35
C PHE A 112 -11.40 -4.98 13.31
N TYR A 113 -11.06 -6.18 12.84
CA TYR A 113 -10.34 -7.18 13.60
C TYR A 113 -9.00 -7.43 12.92
N TRP A 114 -7.91 -7.16 13.62
CA TRP A 114 -6.55 -7.34 13.11
C TRP A 114 -5.90 -8.52 13.80
N TYR A 115 -5.64 -9.58 13.05
CA TYR A 115 -4.94 -10.78 13.53
C TYR A 115 -3.46 -10.62 13.24
N VAL A 116 -2.62 -10.83 14.26
CA VAL A 116 -1.17 -10.63 14.17
C VAL A 116 -0.42 -11.74 14.90
N PRO A 117 0.70 -12.22 14.35
CA PRO A 117 1.59 -13.11 15.06
C PRO A 117 2.53 -12.27 15.92
N VAL A 118 2.73 -12.70 17.15
CA VAL A 118 3.72 -12.14 18.09
C VAL A 118 4.32 -13.25 18.95
N LYS A 119 5.52 -13.05 19.45
CA LYS A 119 6.13 -13.96 20.39
C LYS A 119 5.47 -13.83 21.77
N ASN A 120 4.90 -14.91 22.28
CA ASN A 120 4.34 -14.97 23.62
C ASN A 120 5.46 -14.91 24.67
N ARG A 121 5.37 -13.95 25.57
CA ARG A 121 6.36 -13.73 26.65
C ARG A 121 6.53 -14.93 27.57
N ALA A 122 5.42 -15.63 27.86
CA ALA A 122 5.43 -16.73 28.82
C ALA A 122 6.03 -18.02 28.25
N THR A 123 5.84 -18.29 26.97
CA THR A 123 6.23 -19.54 26.33
C THR A 123 7.43 -19.40 25.40
N GLY A 124 7.74 -18.16 24.94
CA GLY A 124 8.74 -17.88 23.91
C GLY A 124 8.34 -18.35 22.51
N ARG A 125 7.11 -18.85 22.32
CA ARG A 125 6.59 -19.34 21.03
C ARG A 125 5.83 -18.27 20.29
N MET A 126 5.76 -18.38 18.95
CA MET A 126 4.86 -17.56 18.16
C MET A 126 3.41 -17.93 18.45
N ALA A 127 2.59 -16.89 18.58
CA ALA A 127 1.18 -17.01 18.87
C ALA A 127 0.41 -15.93 18.10
N ILE A 128 -0.83 -16.21 17.74
CA ILE A 128 -1.69 -15.25 17.01
C ILE A 128 -2.58 -14.52 18.02
N GLY A 129 -2.46 -13.22 18.08
CA GLY A 129 -3.35 -12.30 18.76
C GLY A 129 -4.44 -11.77 17.86
N VAL A 130 -5.47 -11.19 18.45
CA VAL A 130 -6.51 -10.44 17.75
C VAL A 130 -6.72 -9.09 18.43
N ALA A 131 -6.56 -8.02 17.67
CA ALA A 131 -6.89 -6.67 18.09
C ALA A 131 -8.17 -6.18 17.40
N VAL A 132 -8.89 -5.27 18.05
CA VAL A 132 -10.17 -4.74 17.57
C VAL A 132 -10.18 -3.22 17.61
N ALA A 133 -10.81 -2.60 16.59
CA ALA A 133 -11.05 -1.16 16.51
C ALA A 133 -12.42 -0.86 15.90
N ASP A 134 -12.92 0.35 16.15
CA ASP A 134 -14.17 0.87 15.56
C ASP A 134 -13.87 1.67 14.26
N SER A 135 -12.59 1.98 13.97
CA SER A 135 -12.11 2.64 12.75
C SER A 135 -11.08 1.76 12.04
N PRO A 136 -11.00 1.80 10.69
CA PRO A 136 -9.96 1.08 9.94
C PRO A 136 -8.54 1.57 10.27
N THR A 137 -8.40 2.78 10.78
CA THR A 137 -7.12 3.39 11.19
C THR A 137 -6.87 3.32 12.69
N GLY A 138 -7.69 2.53 13.43
CA GLY A 138 -7.55 2.35 14.87
C GLY A 138 -8.11 3.52 15.72
N PRO A 139 -7.64 3.67 16.98
CA PRO A 139 -6.64 2.81 17.63
C PRO A 139 -7.15 1.38 17.86
N PHE A 140 -6.26 0.42 17.65
CA PHE A 140 -6.55 -0.99 17.93
C PHE A 140 -6.20 -1.35 19.38
N ARG A 141 -7.00 -2.23 19.97
CA ARG A 141 -6.78 -2.75 21.33
C ARG A 141 -6.83 -4.27 21.33
N ASP A 142 -6.06 -4.92 22.20
CA ASP A 142 -6.15 -6.37 22.41
C ASP A 142 -7.59 -6.76 22.75
N ALA A 143 -8.16 -7.65 21.96
CA ALA A 143 -9.58 -8.01 22.09
C ALA A 143 -9.85 -8.99 23.25
N ILE A 144 -8.85 -9.82 23.64
CA ILE A 144 -9.07 -10.95 24.58
C ILE A 144 -8.01 -11.07 25.67
N GLY A 145 -6.95 -10.25 25.65
CA GLY A 145 -5.91 -10.23 26.69
C GLY A 145 -4.99 -11.47 26.73
N ARG A 146 -5.02 -12.30 25.67
CA ARG A 146 -4.26 -13.55 25.56
C ARG A 146 -4.14 -14.00 24.10
N PRO A 147 -3.28 -14.96 23.75
CA PRO A 147 -3.31 -15.58 22.44
C PRO A 147 -4.68 -16.13 22.07
N LEU A 148 -5.09 -15.92 20.81
CA LEU A 148 -6.23 -16.61 20.20
C LEU A 148 -5.82 -18.04 19.82
N VAL A 149 -4.66 -18.19 19.18
CA VAL A 149 -4.05 -19.48 18.82
C VAL A 149 -2.56 -19.44 19.16
N GLU A 150 -2.03 -20.56 19.67
CA GLU A 150 -0.59 -20.70 19.95
C GLU A 150 -0.11 -22.10 19.56
N ASN A 151 0.42 -22.23 18.35
CA ASN A 151 1.05 -23.46 17.88
C ASN A 151 2.46 -23.26 17.31
N GLY A 152 3.00 -22.00 17.40
CA GLY A 152 4.35 -21.66 16.94
C GLY A 152 4.40 -21.21 15.48
N GLU A 153 3.26 -21.10 14.80
CA GLU A 153 3.15 -20.69 13.40
C GLU A 153 2.72 -19.23 13.27
N ILE A 154 2.87 -18.64 12.07
CA ILE A 154 2.74 -17.20 11.78
C ILE A 154 1.76 -16.92 10.62
N ASP A 155 1.69 -15.68 10.17
CA ASP A 155 0.98 -15.21 8.97
C ASP A 155 -0.53 -15.48 8.97
N PRO A 156 -1.27 -14.95 9.97
CA PRO A 156 -2.70 -15.12 10.02
C PRO A 156 -3.42 -14.35 8.90
N HIS A 157 -4.40 -15.02 8.29
CA HIS A 157 -5.32 -14.44 7.31
C HIS A 157 -6.75 -14.81 7.66
N ALA A 158 -7.60 -13.82 7.93
CA ALA A 158 -9.02 -14.02 8.17
C ALA A 158 -9.84 -13.78 6.90
N PHE A 159 -10.76 -14.70 6.62
CA PHE A 159 -11.68 -14.64 5.49
C PHE A 159 -13.11 -14.89 5.94
N VAL A 160 -14.05 -14.06 5.49
CA VAL A 160 -15.49 -14.26 5.71
C VAL A 160 -16.12 -14.75 4.42
N ASP A 161 -16.69 -15.94 4.46
CA ASP A 161 -17.37 -16.55 3.31
C ASP A 161 -18.75 -15.90 3.06
N ASP A 162 -19.32 -16.10 1.87
CA ASP A 162 -20.66 -15.63 1.47
C ASP A 162 -21.77 -16.17 2.39
N THR A 163 -21.53 -17.33 3.03
CA THR A 163 -22.43 -17.92 4.03
C THR A 163 -22.40 -17.18 5.37
N GLY A 164 -21.48 -16.23 5.54
CA GLY A 164 -21.21 -15.53 6.80
C GLY A 164 -20.31 -16.31 7.75
N GLN A 165 -19.83 -17.51 7.38
CA GLN A 165 -18.82 -18.21 8.19
C GLN A 165 -17.45 -17.57 7.98
N ALA A 166 -16.79 -17.19 9.08
CA ALA A 166 -15.43 -16.69 9.06
C ALA A 166 -14.44 -17.84 9.33
N TYR A 167 -13.31 -17.75 8.66
CA TYR A 167 -12.17 -18.67 8.81
C TYR A 167 -10.94 -17.86 9.13
N LEU A 168 -10.07 -18.42 9.98
CA LEU A 168 -8.70 -17.92 10.17
C LEU A 168 -7.75 -18.99 9.62
N TYR A 169 -6.90 -18.61 8.67
CA TYR A 169 -5.82 -19.43 8.13
C TYR A 169 -4.50 -18.86 8.63
N TRP A 170 -3.48 -19.72 8.79
CA TRP A 170 -2.12 -19.29 9.15
C TRP A 170 -1.13 -20.43 8.92
N GLY A 171 0.15 -20.10 8.90
CA GLY A 171 1.18 -21.10 9.08
C GLY A 171 2.42 -20.96 8.20
N ASN A 172 3.56 -21.33 8.79
CA ASN A 172 4.88 -21.52 8.20
C ASN A 172 5.63 -22.61 9.02
N PRO A 173 5.95 -23.77 8.46
CA PRO A 173 5.73 -24.21 7.06
C PRO A 173 4.42 -24.99 6.83
N ASN A 174 3.58 -25.13 7.82
CA ASN A 174 2.33 -25.87 7.73
C ASN A 174 1.16 -24.89 7.53
N LEU A 175 0.13 -25.31 6.82
CA LEU A 175 -1.07 -24.50 6.63
C LEU A 175 -2.17 -25.00 7.57
N TRP A 176 -2.66 -24.12 8.43
CA TRP A 176 -3.71 -24.38 9.41
C TRP A 176 -4.95 -23.54 9.16
N TYR A 177 -6.09 -23.97 9.69
CA TYR A 177 -7.28 -23.15 9.78
C TYR A 177 -8.11 -23.47 11.02
N VAL A 178 -8.96 -22.51 11.41
CA VAL A 178 -10.11 -22.67 12.31
C VAL A 178 -11.32 -21.98 11.75
N ARG A 179 -12.50 -22.38 12.23
CA ARG A 179 -13.75 -21.61 12.04
C ARG A 179 -13.88 -20.62 13.17
N LEU A 180 -13.81 -19.32 12.83
CA LEU A 180 -14.08 -18.26 13.81
C LEU A 180 -15.57 -18.23 14.15
N ASN A 181 -15.87 -17.94 15.42
CA ASN A 181 -17.22 -17.61 15.84
C ASN A 181 -17.63 -16.21 15.35
N THR A 182 -18.90 -15.85 15.51
CA THR A 182 -19.45 -14.56 15.04
C THR A 182 -18.84 -13.36 15.76
N ASP A 183 -18.26 -13.55 16.94
CA ASP A 183 -17.54 -12.53 17.71
C ASP A 183 -16.16 -12.18 17.13
N MET A 184 -15.65 -12.99 16.21
CA MET A 184 -14.32 -12.84 15.57
C MET A 184 -13.13 -12.93 16.54
N THR A 185 -13.38 -13.26 17.81
CA THR A 185 -12.36 -13.29 18.89
C THR A 185 -12.27 -14.65 19.57
N SER A 186 -13.03 -15.61 19.07
CA SER A 186 -13.02 -17.02 19.49
C SER A 186 -13.27 -17.93 18.27
N PHE A 187 -13.07 -19.23 18.44
CA PHE A 187 -13.28 -20.21 17.38
C PHE A 187 -13.95 -21.49 17.89
N SER A 188 -14.58 -22.21 16.98
CA SER A 188 -15.23 -23.52 17.23
C SER A 188 -14.36 -24.66 16.74
N GLY A 189 -14.34 -25.74 17.50
CA GLY A 189 -13.53 -26.94 17.21
C GLY A 189 -12.06 -26.76 17.59
N SER A 190 -11.17 -27.39 16.85
CA SER A 190 -9.72 -27.33 17.06
C SER A 190 -9.00 -26.83 15.82
N PRO A 191 -7.80 -26.24 15.95
CA PRO A 191 -6.93 -25.98 14.80
C PRO A 191 -6.75 -27.24 13.97
N THR A 192 -7.04 -27.10 12.67
CA THR A 192 -6.97 -28.23 11.72
C THR A 192 -5.91 -27.93 10.67
N GLN A 193 -4.99 -28.85 10.47
CA GLN A 193 -3.97 -28.73 9.43
C GLN A 193 -4.56 -29.08 8.06
N ILE A 194 -4.33 -28.22 7.07
CA ILE A 194 -4.65 -28.51 5.67
C ILE A 194 -3.53 -29.41 5.13
N SER A 195 -3.92 -30.54 4.53
CA SER A 195 -2.95 -31.46 3.91
C SER A 195 -2.27 -30.80 2.71
N LEU A 196 -0.97 -30.58 2.83
CA LEU A 196 -0.14 -30.05 1.75
C LEU A 196 0.27 -31.21 0.82
N THR A 197 -0.47 -31.36 -0.28
CA THR A 197 -0.17 -32.33 -1.35
C THR A 197 0.51 -31.64 -2.53
N THR A 198 1.31 -32.35 -3.31
CA THR A 198 1.94 -31.80 -4.52
C THR A 198 0.90 -31.41 -5.58
N ALA A 199 -0.20 -32.15 -5.66
CA ALA A 199 -1.33 -31.79 -6.53
C ALA A 199 -2.02 -30.48 -6.08
N GLY A 200 -2.05 -30.23 -4.76
CA GLY A 200 -2.67 -29.04 -4.18
C GLY A 200 -1.77 -27.82 -4.14
N PHE A 201 -0.47 -27.99 -3.96
CA PHE A 201 0.46 -26.90 -3.66
C PHE A 201 1.76 -26.93 -4.49
N GLY A 202 1.78 -27.68 -5.61
CA GLY A 202 2.94 -27.80 -6.48
C GLY A 202 4.05 -28.68 -5.89
N THR A 203 5.09 -28.94 -6.67
CA THR A 203 6.19 -29.83 -6.30
C THR A 203 7.47 -29.06 -6.09
N ARG A 204 8.05 -29.14 -4.87
CA ARG A 204 9.38 -28.61 -4.55
C ARG A 204 10.44 -29.63 -4.98
N SER A 205 11.27 -29.24 -5.90
CA SER A 205 12.33 -30.11 -6.41
C SER A 205 13.44 -30.33 -5.37
N GLY A 206 13.92 -31.57 -5.25
CA GLY A 206 15.07 -31.90 -4.40
C GLY A 206 14.83 -31.89 -2.89
N ASN A 207 13.59 -31.70 -2.44
CA ASN A 207 13.24 -31.70 -1.00
C ASN A 207 12.13 -32.71 -0.71
N THR A 208 12.49 -33.90 -0.27
CA THR A 208 11.56 -34.98 0.05
C THR A 208 10.85 -34.82 1.39
N SER A 209 11.43 -34.07 2.33
CA SER A 209 10.84 -33.80 3.65
C SER A 209 9.78 -32.69 3.59
N ARG A 210 9.91 -31.77 2.63
CA ARG A 210 8.94 -30.71 2.32
C ARG A 210 8.67 -30.71 0.80
N PRO A 211 7.86 -31.66 0.30
CA PRO A 211 7.73 -31.91 -1.14
C PRO A 211 6.88 -30.88 -1.86
N THR A 212 6.22 -29.96 -1.16
CA THR A 212 5.33 -28.94 -1.72
C THR A 212 5.98 -27.56 -1.77
N LEU A 213 5.46 -26.70 -2.63
CA LEU A 213 5.97 -25.32 -2.78
C LEU A 213 5.48 -24.40 -1.67
N TYR A 214 4.36 -24.70 -0.98
CA TYR A 214 3.85 -23.85 0.10
C TYR A 214 4.95 -23.57 1.13
N GLU A 215 5.13 -22.30 1.46
CA GLU A 215 6.04 -21.84 2.51
C GLU A 215 5.28 -21.15 3.62
N GLU A 216 4.57 -20.04 3.31
CA GLU A 216 3.91 -19.15 4.27
C GLU A 216 2.90 -18.21 3.60
N ALA A 217 2.42 -17.19 4.32
CA ALA A 217 1.62 -16.07 3.81
C ALA A 217 0.35 -16.49 3.05
N PRO A 218 -0.54 -17.31 3.64
CA PRO A 218 -1.77 -17.70 2.97
C PRO A 218 -2.71 -16.51 2.82
N TRP A 219 -3.17 -16.22 1.58
CA TRP A 219 -4.20 -15.24 1.29
C TRP A 219 -5.38 -15.92 0.61
N VAL A 220 -6.43 -16.17 1.38
CA VAL A 220 -7.62 -16.89 0.90
C VAL A 220 -8.75 -15.93 0.58
N TYR A 221 -9.33 -16.05 -0.60
CA TYR A 221 -10.51 -15.30 -1.01
C TYR A 221 -11.38 -16.12 -1.95
N LYS A 222 -12.62 -15.65 -2.18
CA LYS A 222 -13.57 -16.27 -3.10
C LYS A 222 -13.89 -15.35 -4.26
N ARG A 223 -13.89 -15.89 -5.46
CA ARG A 223 -14.28 -15.18 -6.68
C ARG A 223 -15.08 -16.12 -7.60
N ASN A 224 -16.28 -15.68 -8.05
CA ASN A 224 -17.13 -16.44 -8.95
C ASN A 224 -17.36 -17.90 -8.51
N GLY A 225 -17.57 -18.12 -7.21
CA GLY A 225 -17.80 -19.45 -6.63
C GLY A 225 -16.55 -20.31 -6.41
N VAL A 226 -15.38 -19.86 -6.83
CA VAL A 226 -14.09 -20.56 -6.67
C VAL A 226 -13.29 -19.92 -5.53
N TYR A 227 -12.71 -20.74 -4.66
CA TYR A 227 -11.78 -20.28 -3.61
C TYR A 227 -10.37 -20.28 -4.16
N TYR A 228 -9.64 -19.21 -3.88
CA TYR A 228 -8.23 -19.01 -4.21
C TYR A 228 -7.44 -18.98 -2.92
N ASN A 229 -6.30 -19.64 -2.88
CA ASN A 229 -5.27 -19.47 -1.86
C ASN A 229 -3.99 -19.03 -2.58
N VAL A 230 -3.60 -17.78 -2.40
CA VAL A 230 -2.34 -17.22 -2.89
C VAL A 230 -1.35 -17.28 -1.73
N PHE A 231 -0.12 -17.69 -1.99
CA PHE A 231 0.86 -17.95 -0.94
C PHE A 231 2.30 -17.70 -1.39
N ALA A 232 3.18 -17.43 -0.44
CA ALA A 232 4.62 -17.43 -0.66
C ALA A 232 5.11 -18.88 -0.79
N ALA A 233 5.99 -19.09 -1.74
CA ALA A 233 6.43 -20.40 -2.17
C ALA A 233 7.95 -20.52 -2.10
N GLU A 234 8.45 -21.63 -1.55
CA GLU A 234 9.84 -22.11 -1.58
C GLU A 234 10.88 -21.07 -1.13
N CYS A 235 10.97 -20.86 0.18
CA CYS A 235 12.02 -20.01 0.77
C CYS A 235 13.41 -20.63 0.58
N CYS A 236 14.47 -19.91 0.39
CA CYS A 236 14.66 -18.51 0.09
C CYS A 236 15.57 -18.35 -1.13
N SER A 237 15.26 -17.61 -2.16
CA SER A 237 14.28 -16.55 -2.31
C SER A 237 12.92 -17.11 -2.69
N GLU A 238 11.87 -16.43 -2.20
CA GLU A 238 10.49 -16.80 -2.46
C GLU A 238 9.98 -16.28 -3.79
N PHE A 239 8.92 -16.93 -4.26
CA PHE A 239 8.05 -16.48 -5.34
C PHE A 239 6.59 -16.63 -4.89
N ILE A 240 5.64 -16.03 -5.60
CA ILE A 240 4.23 -16.17 -5.25
C ILE A 240 3.55 -17.15 -6.19
N ALA A 241 2.87 -18.12 -5.59
CA ALA A 241 2.07 -19.14 -6.26
C ALA A 241 0.62 -19.12 -5.78
N TYR A 242 -0.24 -19.89 -6.42
CA TYR A 242 -1.61 -20.02 -5.96
C TYR A 242 -2.22 -21.38 -6.27
N SER A 243 -3.24 -21.68 -5.51
CA SER A 243 -4.11 -22.86 -5.66
C SER A 243 -5.57 -22.43 -5.67
N THR A 244 -6.43 -23.26 -6.24
CA THR A 244 -7.89 -23.07 -6.20
C THR A 244 -8.61 -24.27 -5.62
N ALA A 245 -9.81 -24.06 -5.07
CA ALA A 245 -10.64 -25.12 -4.50
C ALA A 245 -12.13 -24.86 -4.70
N PRO A 246 -12.99 -25.90 -4.63
CA PRO A 246 -14.44 -25.74 -4.61
C PRO A 246 -14.99 -25.31 -3.24
N GLY A 247 -14.18 -25.39 -2.18
CA GLY A 247 -14.55 -25.02 -0.82
C GLY A 247 -13.42 -24.33 -0.06
N PRO A 248 -13.73 -23.67 1.07
CA PRO A 248 -12.78 -22.85 1.81
C PRO A 248 -11.60 -23.65 2.40
N THR A 249 -11.74 -24.94 2.60
CA THR A 249 -10.69 -25.81 3.16
C THR A 249 -10.14 -26.84 2.16
N GLY A 250 -10.47 -26.70 0.89
CA GLY A 250 -10.05 -27.59 -0.19
C GLY A 250 -11.17 -28.53 -0.71
N PRO A 251 -10.81 -29.61 -1.43
CA PRO A 251 -9.44 -29.96 -1.83
C PRO A 251 -8.82 -28.90 -2.79
N TRP A 252 -7.56 -28.56 -2.51
CA TRP A 252 -6.82 -27.58 -3.28
C TRP A 252 -6.21 -28.19 -4.55
N THR A 253 -6.14 -27.38 -5.61
CA THR A 253 -5.47 -27.71 -6.88
C THR A 253 -4.49 -26.59 -7.22
N TYR A 254 -3.21 -26.93 -7.35
CA TYR A 254 -2.16 -26.00 -7.74
C TYR A 254 -2.40 -25.42 -9.14
N ARG A 255 -2.24 -24.12 -9.32
CA ARG A 255 -2.52 -23.41 -10.58
C ARG A 255 -1.28 -22.75 -11.19
N GLY A 256 -0.20 -22.62 -10.45
CA GLY A 256 1.06 -22.08 -10.97
C GLY A 256 1.56 -20.85 -10.22
N THR A 257 2.58 -20.24 -10.81
CA THR A 257 3.25 -19.05 -10.28
C THR A 257 2.52 -17.78 -10.74
N ILE A 258 2.24 -16.88 -9.80
CA ILE A 258 1.74 -15.53 -10.07
C ILE A 258 2.91 -14.56 -10.27
N MET A 259 3.82 -14.49 -9.29
CA MET A 259 4.98 -13.60 -9.36
C MET A 259 6.26 -14.43 -9.23
N PRO A 260 7.11 -14.48 -10.26
CA PRO A 260 8.40 -15.18 -10.19
C PRO A 260 9.34 -14.47 -9.22
N ARG A 261 10.47 -15.11 -8.87
CA ARG A 261 11.53 -14.52 -8.04
C ARG A 261 12.06 -13.25 -8.69
N GLN A 262 11.90 -12.13 -8.02
CA GLN A 262 12.32 -10.79 -8.47
C GLN A 262 12.63 -9.89 -7.27
N GLY A 263 13.32 -8.77 -7.53
CA GLY A 263 13.68 -7.82 -6.48
C GLY A 263 14.83 -8.28 -5.60
N THR A 264 15.07 -7.57 -4.52
CA THR A 264 16.20 -7.80 -3.59
C THR A 264 15.77 -8.37 -2.24
N SER A 265 14.46 -8.49 -1.98
CA SER A 265 13.97 -9.24 -0.83
C SER A 265 14.03 -10.74 -1.12
N PHE A 266 14.41 -11.54 -0.14
CA PHE A 266 14.40 -13.00 -0.23
C PHE A 266 13.10 -13.62 0.28
N THR A 267 12.22 -12.83 0.92
CA THR A 267 10.82 -13.19 1.23
C THR A 267 9.85 -12.40 0.37
N ASN A 268 8.61 -12.87 0.27
CA ASN A 268 7.51 -12.15 -0.37
C ASN A 268 6.19 -12.46 0.33
N HIS A 269 5.24 -11.52 0.31
CA HIS A 269 3.94 -11.67 0.98
C HIS A 269 2.83 -11.12 0.11
N PRO A 270 1.84 -11.93 -0.32
CA PRO A 270 0.82 -11.49 -1.26
C PRO A 270 -0.43 -10.95 -0.56
N ALA A 271 -1.08 -9.96 -1.19
CA ALA A 271 -2.48 -9.66 -0.95
C ALA A 271 -3.19 -9.38 -2.28
N VAL A 272 -4.44 -9.82 -2.41
CA VAL A 272 -5.27 -9.63 -3.61
C VAL A 272 -6.58 -8.99 -3.23
N ILE A 273 -6.94 -7.90 -3.91
CA ILE A 273 -8.23 -7.23 -3.72
C ILE A 273 -8.85 -6.85 -5.07
N ASP A 274 -10.17 -6.69 -5.09
CA ASP A 274 -10.89 -5.99 -6.14
C ASP A 274 -11.28 -4.59 -5.65
N PHE A 275 -11.01 -3.55 -6.46
CA PHE A 275 -11.35 -2.17 -6.14
C PHE A 275 -11.72 -1.40 -7.41
N ASN A 276 -12.87 -0.70 -7.40
CA ASN A 276 -13.37 0.10 -8.52
C ASN A 276 -13.23 -0.57 -9.91
N GLY A 277 -13.64 -1.83 -9.99
CA GLY A 277 -13.65 -2.61 -11.24
C GLY A 277 -12.25 -3.09 -11.70
N GLY A 278 -11.23 -2.95 -10.89
CA GLY A 278 -9.89 -3.52 -11.10
C GLY A 278 -9.53 -4.55 -10.07
N SER A 279 -8.64 -5.50 -10.42
CA SER A 279 -8.01 -6.41 -9.47
C SER A 279 -6.57 -5.99 -9.23
N TYR A 280 -6.13 -6.03 -7.98
CA TYR A 280 -4.84 -5.52 -7.54
C TYR A 280 -4.10 -6.57 -6.73
N PHE A 281 -2.81 -6.67 -7.00
CA PHE A 281 -1.88 -7.58 -6.36
C PHE A 281 -0.83 -6.79 -5.60
N PHE A 282 -0.83 -6.89 -4.28
CA PHE A 282 0.17 -6.29 -3.40
C PHE A 282 1.24 -7.32 -3.09
N TYR A 283 2.46 -6.83 -2.91
CA TYR A 283 3.64 -7.60 -2.57
C TYR A 283 4.67 -6.70 -1.89
N HIS A 284 5.78 -7.25 -1.42
CA HIS A 284 6.91 -6.44 -0.98
C HIS A 284 8.19 -6.76 -1.77
N ASN A 285 9.09 -5.80 -1.79
CA ASN A 285 10.44 -5.92 -2.35
C ASN A 285 11.43 -5.15 -1.47
N GLY A 286 12.69 -5.00 -1.88
CA GLY A 286 13.69 -4.17 -1.20
C GLY A 286 14.13 -3.01 -2.09
N ALA A 287 13.20 -2.28 -2.71
CA ALA A 287 13.52 -1.29 -3.75
C ALA A 287 13.86 0.11 -3.22
N LEU A 288 13.59 0.43 -1.96
CA LEU A 288 14.02 1.70 -1.36
C LEU A 288 15.54 1.73 -1.19
N PRO A 289 16.15 2.94 -1.11
CA PRO A 289 17.57 3.08 -0.75
C PRO A 289 17.90 2.35 0.56
N GLY A 290 18.92 1.49 0.56
CA GLY A 290 19.25 0.63 1.71
C GLY A 290 18.34 -0.57 1.90
N GLY A 291 17.37 -0.77 0.97
CA GLY A 291 16.41 -1.86 1.04
C GLY A 291 16.99 -3.23 0.73
N GLY A 292 16.34 -4.27 1.29
CA GLY A 292 16.74 -5.66 1.18
C GLY A 292 15.74 -6.60 1.85
N GLY A 293 16.19 -7.77 2.30
CA GLY A 293 15.32 -8.78 2.91
C GLY A 293 14.83 -8.45 4.32
N PHE A 294 15.49 -7.51 5.01
CA PHE A 294 15.11 -7.06 6.36
C PHE A 294 14.78 -5.56 6.41
N THR A 295 14.70 -4.92 5.25
CA THR A 295 14.34 -3.51 5.04
C THR A 295 13.50 -3.44 3.78
N ARG A 296 12.32 -4.07 3.87
CA ARG A 296 11.40 -4.32 2.75
C ARG A 296 10.57 -3.08 2.42
N SER A 297 9.88 -3.10 1.30
CA SER A 297 8.98 -2.02 0.88
C SER A 297 7.82 -2.55 0.03
N VAL A 298 6.61 -2.09 0.36
CA VAL A 298 5.37 -2.56 -0.26
C VAL A 298 5.15 -1.91 -1.61
N ALA A 299 4.69 -2.73 -2.56
CA ALA A 299 4.36 -2.35 -3.92
C ALA A 299 3.02 -2.94 -4.37
N VAL A 300 2.45 -2.43 -5.46
CA VAL A 300 1.16 -2.88 -5.99
C VAL A 300 1.14 -2.88 -7.52
N GLU A 301 0.55 -3.93 -8.09
CA GLU A 301 0.30 -4.06 -9.53
C GLU A 301 -1.19 -4.26 -9.80
N LYS A 302 -1.68 -3.71 -10.91
CA LYS A 302 -3.00 -4.03 -11.43
C LYS A 302 -2.92 -5.22 -12.37
N PHE A 303 -3.87 -6.14 -12.26
CA PHE A 303 -3.97 -7.28 -13.16
C PHE A 303 -5.42 -7.55 -13.59
N SER A 304 -5.60 -8.45 -14.54
CA SER A 304 -6.90 -8.96 -14.94
C SER A 304 -6.86 -10.49 -14.97
N TYR A 305 -7.85 -11.14 -14.38
CA TYR A 305 -8.01 -12.58 -14.51
C TYR A 305 -8.19 -12.96 -15.98
N ARG A 306 -7.69 -14.12 -16.39
CA ARG A 306 -8.01 -14.69 -17.68
C ARG A 306 -9.47 -15.16 -17.73
N ALA A 307 -10.00 -15.44 -18.91
CA ALA A 307 -11.39 -15.86 -19.09
C ALA A 307 -11.74 -17.15 -18.33
N ASP A 308 -10.76 -18.02 -18.09
CA ASP A 308 -10.89 -19.25 -17.31
C ASP A 308 -10.76 -19.04 -15.79
N GLY A 309 -10.63 -17.80 -15.34
CA GLY A 309 -10.44 -17.43 -13.94
C GLY A 309 -9.00 -17.55 -13.43
N THR A 310 -8.04 -17.95 -14.28
CA THR A 310 -6.63 -18.02 -13.85
C THR A 310 -5.99 -16.64 -13.70
N ILE A 311 -5.03 -16.53 -12.78
CA ILE A 311 -4.23 -15.32 -12.57
C ILE A 311 -3.05 -15.35 -13.54
N PRO A 312 -2.78 -14.26 -14.32
CA PRO A 312 -1.60 -14.18 -15.17
C PRO A 312 -0.33 -14.04 -14.35
N THR A 313 0.81 -14.21 -14.99
CA THR A 313 2.09 -13.80 -14.38
C THR A 313 2.12 -12.28 -14.21
N ILE A 314 2.48 -11.83 -13.03
CA ILE A 314 2.61 -10.42 -12.64
C ILE A 314 4.09 -10.18 -12.32
N ASN A 315 4.70 -9.21 -12.99
CA ASN A 315 6.08 -8.82 -12.71
C ASN A 315 6.11 -7.57 -11.83
N MET A 316 7.13 -7.46 -11.00
CA MET A 316 7.41 -6.24 -10.25
C MET A 316 7.72 -5.08 -11.21
N THR A 317 7.10 -3.92 -10.98
CA THR A 317 7.40 -2.71 -11.76
C THR A 317 7.70 -1.52 -10.84
N THR A 318 8.44 -0.55 -11.35
CA THR A 318 8.64 0.74 -10.67
C THR A 318 7.48 1.69 -10.90
N SER A 319 6.66 1.44 -11.92
CA SER A 319 5.53 2.32 -12.30
C SER A 319 4.20 1.95 -11.65
N GLY A 320 4.10 0.79 -11.02
CA GLY A 320 2.91 0.34 -10.28
C GLY A 320 1.60 0.37 -11.08
N THR A 321 0.50 0.63 -10.39
CA THR A 321 -0.85 0.60 -10.94
C THR A 321 -1.29 1.95 -11.52
N PRO A 322 -2.17 1.96 -12.53
CA PRO A 322 -2.85 3.19 -12.96
C PRO A 322 -3.72 3.80 -11.85
N GLN A 323 -3.77 5.13 -11.82
CA GLN A 323 -4.64 5.87 -10.90
C GLN A 323 -6.12 5.63 -11.20
N VAL A 324 -6.93 5.52 -10.15
CA VAL A 324 -8.39 5.40 -10.21
C VAL A 324 -9.01 6.76 -9.86
N GLY A 325 -9.54 7.47 -10.86
CA GLY A 325 -10.07 8.81 -10.66
C GLY A 325 -8.98 9.88 -10.53
N THR A 326 -9.28 10.97 -9.83
CA THR A 326 -8.40 12.12 -9.61
C THR A 326 -8.51 12.63 -8.18
N LEU A 327 -7.49 13.35 -7.71
CA LEU A 327 -7.50 14.00 -6.41
C LEU A 327 -8.09 15.42 -6.54
N ASN A 328 -9.05 15.76 -5.66
CA ASN A 328 -9.66 17.08 -5.60
C ASN A 328 -8.82 18.03 -4.73
N PRO A 329 -8.10 19.03 -5.28
CA PRO A 329 -7.25 19.92 -4.50
C PRO A 329 -8.03 20.97 -3.70
N TYR A 330 -9.32 21.15 -3.97
CA TYR A 330 -10.18 22.13 -3.30
C TYR A 330 -10.75 21.64 -1.98
N LEU A 331 -10.51 20.37 -1.64
CA LEU A 331 -10.70 19.80 -0.30
C LEU A 331 -9.35 19.81 0.43
N ARG A 332 -9.39 19.89 1.77
CA ARG A 332 -8.20 19.70 2.60
C ARG A 332 -7.56 18.34 2.27
N GLN A 333 -6.27 18.38 2.01
CA GLN A 333 -5.42 17.22 1.83
C GLN A 333 -4.43 17.15 2.98
N GLU A 334 -4.31 16.01 3.65
CA GLU A 334 -3.26 15.80 4.64
C GLU A 334 -1.90 15.75 3.91
N ALA A 335 -0.87 16.36 4.48
CA ALA A 335 0.43 16.47 3.81
C ALA A 335 1.10 15.11 3.62
N GLU A 336 0.82 14.17 4.50
CA GLU A 336 1.23 12.78 4.41
C GLU A 336 0.42 11.93 3.41
N THR A 337 -0.45 12.56 2.58
CA THR A 337 -1.04 11.96 1.38
C THR A 337 -0.06 12.07 0.24
N ILE A 338 0.69 11.02 -0.02
CA ILE A 338 1.90 11.04 -0.85
C ILE A 338 1.81 9.96 -1.93
N ALA A 339 2.17 10.32 -3.18
CA ALA A 339 2.42 9.37 -4.26
C ALA A 339 3.90 9.00 -4.36
N TRP A 340 4.79 9.96 -4.05
CA TRP A 340 6.23 9.79 -3.96
C TRP A 340 6.85 10.88 -3.09
N SER A 341 7.94 10.57 -2.41
CA SER A 341 8.67 11.55 -1.61
C SER A 341 10.18 11.35 -1.70
N VAL A 342 10.92 12.41 -1.37
CA VAL A 342 12.37 12.39 -1.23
C VAL A 342 12.76 13.22 -0.02
N GLY A 343 13.53 12.61 0.90
CA GLY A 343 14.12 13.26 2.07
C GLY A 343 13.12 13.65 3.16
N VAL A 344 11.92 13.06 3.17
CA VAL A 344 10.87 13.39 4.14
C VAL A 344 10.49 12.18 4.98
N GLU A 345 10.04 12.43 6.20
CA GLU A 345 9.43 11.45 7.09
C GLU A 345 8.08 11.95 7.60
N THR A 346 7.36 11.10 8.32
CA THR A 346 6.09 11.42 8.95
C THR A 346 6.15 11.22 10.45
N GLU A 347 5.44 12.07 11.20
CA GLU A 347 5.32 11.96 12.66
C GLU A 347 3.90 12.30 13.11
N PRO A 348 3.48 11.88 14.32
CA PRO A 348 2.20 12.28 14.90
C PRO A 348 2.09 13.80 15.05
N SER A 349 1.00 14.37 14.54
CA SER A 349 0.68 15.79 14.70
C SER A 349 -0.05 16.07 16.01
N SER A 350 0.31 17.17 16.67
CA SER A 350 -0.40 17.64 17.87
C SER A 350 -1.87 18.09 17.56
N GLU A 351 -2.19 18.30 16.28
CA GLU A 351 -3.56 18.61 15.83
C GLU A 351 -4.33 17.35 15.39
N GLY A 352 -3.76 16.17 15.60
CA GLY A 352 -4.31 14.87 15.23
C GLY A 352 -3.85 14.41 13.84
N GLY A 353 -3.84 13.09 13.61
CA GLY A 353 -3.27 12.48 12.42
C GLY A 353 -1.74 12.52 12.42
N MET A 354 -1.18 12.56 11.22
CA MET A 354 0.26 12.67 11.00
C MET A 354 0.61 14.04 10.40
N ASN A 355 1.88 14.37 10.33
CA ASN A 355 2.42 15.48 9.54
C ASN A 355 3.71 15.05 8.85
N VAL A 356 4.06 15.75 7.78
CA VAL A 356 5.36 15.59 7.11
C VAL A 356 6.40 16.46 7.82
N GLY A 357 7.56 15.88 8.14
CA GLY A 357 8.67 16.53 8.82
C GLY A 357 10.04 16.14 8.24
N TRP A 358 11.12 16.46 8.96
CA TRP A 358 12.53 16.27 8.58
C TRP A 358 12.93 16.95 7.27
N LEU A 359 12.19 17.97 6.84
CA LEU A 359 12.31 18.64 5.56
C LEU A 359 13.61 19.44 5.46
N ASN A 360 14.48 19.06 4.54
CA ASN A 360 15.69 19.79 4.21
C ASN A 360 15.54 20.55 2.89
N ASN A 361 16.48 21.43 2.58
CA ASN A 361 16.46 22.18 1.32
C ASN A 361 16.59 21.26 0.10
N GLY A 362 15.55 21.21 -0.71
CA GLY A 362 15.47 20.40 -1.91
C GLY A 362 14.54 19.21 -1.81
N ASP A 363 14.16 18.79 -0.62
CA ASP A 363 13.22 17.70 -0.38
C ASP A 363 11.82 18.04 -0.92
N TYR A 364 11.04 17.01 -1.20
CA TYR A 364 9.69 17.22 -1.74
C TYR A 364 8.75 16.05 -1.45
N ILE A 365 7.46 16.34 -1.48
CA ILE A 365 6.39 15.37 -1.69
C ILE A 365 5.77 15.56 -3.06
N LYS A 366 5.33 14.47 -3.66
CA LYS A 366 4.62 14.42 -4.94
C LYS A 366 3.21 13.88 -4.71
N VAL A 367 2.24 14.56 -5.31
CA VAL A 367 0.83 14.13 -5.35
C VAL A 367 0.41 14.05 -6.80
N LYS A 368 -0.17 12.94 -7.22
CA LYS A 368 -0.50 12.67 -8.62
C LYS A 368 -1.96 12.93 -8.94
N GLY A 369 -2.22 13.24 -10.22
CA GLY A 369 -3.55 13.36 -10.79
C GLY A 369 -4.45 14.39 -10.09
N VAL A 370 -3.88 15.52 -9.70
CA VAL A 370 -4.58 16.62 -9.03
C VAL A 370 -5.43 17.39 -10.03
N ALA A 371 -6.77 17.39 -9.84
CA ALA A 371 -7.73 17.96 -10.78
C ALA A 371 -8.06 19.42 -10.46
N PHE A 372 -7.35 20.36 -11.08
CA PHE A 372 -7.58 21.80 -10.93
C PHE A 372 -8.76 22.33 -11.76
N GLY A 373 -9.24 21.58 -12.77
CA GLY A 373 -10.31 22.07 -13.66
C GLY A 373 -9.92 23.37 -14.35
N ALA A 374 -10.72 24.44 -14.13
CA ALA A 374 -10.48 25.77 -14.70
C ALA A 374 -9.28 26.50 -14.07
N GLY A 375 -8.79 26.07 -12.93
CA GLY A 375 -7.58 26.58 -12.30
C GLY A 375 -7.76 26.98 -10.84
N ALA A 376 -6.61 27.06 -10.14
CA ALA A 376 -6.52 27.52 -8.76
C ALA A 376 -5.87 28.90 -8.70
N SER A 377 -6.31 29.73 -7.75
CA SER A 377 -5.80 31.09 -7.53
C SER A 377 -4.95 31.24 -6.26
N SER A 378 -5.07 30.31 -5.32
CA SER A 378 -4.27 30.32 -4.09
C SER A 378 -3.98 28.91 -3.59
N PHE A 379 -2.89 28.81 -2.81
CA PHE A 379 -2.50 27.63 -2.06
C PHE A 379 -2.40 27.99 -0.58
N THR A 380 -2.94 27.17 0.28
CA THR A 380 -2.91 27.31 1.75
C THR A 380 -2.30 26.07 2.36
N ALA A 381 -1.42 26.23 3.33
CA ALA A 381 -0.82 25.14 4.08
C ALA A 381 -0.78 25.41 5.59
N ARG A 382 -0.88 24.36 6.39
CA ARG A 382 -0.70 24.39 7.83
C ARG A 382 0.72 23.94 8.15
N VAL A 383 1.52 24.83 8.76
CA VAL A 383 2.97 24.67 8.90
C VAL A 383 3.44 24.98 10.31
N ALA A 384 4.58 24.41 10.70
CA ALA A 384 5.24 24.70 11.98
C ALA A 384 6.76 24.70 11.81
N SER A 385 7.50 25.62 12.45
CA SER A 385 8.96 25.69 12.38
C SER A 385 9.57 26.12 13.70
N ALA A 386 10.51 25.32 14.20
CA ALA A 386 11.38 25.66 15.34
C ALA A 386 12.71 26.33 14.93
N THR A 387 12.96 26.42 13.61
CA THR A 387 14.20 26.98 13.03
C THR A 387 13.95 28.29 12.27
N THR A 388 14.63 28.52 11.18
CA THR A 388 14.53 29.76 10.39
C THR A 388 13.32 29.80 9.45
N GLY A 389 12.48 28.73 9.43
CA GLY A 389 11.40 28.60 8.43
C GLY A 389 11.96 28.28 7.05
N GLY A 390 11.29 28.78 6.03
CA GLY A 390 11.66 28.54 4.63
C GLY A 390 10.55 28.89 3.68
N ARG A 391 10.39 28.10 2.62
CA ARG A 391 9.29 28.25 1.66
C ARG A 391 8.86 26.91 1.08
N ILE A 392 7.58 26.82 0.75
CA ILE A 392 7.00 25.75 -0.07
C ILE A 392 6.91 26.26 -1.50
N GLU A 393 7.58 25.61 -2.44
CA GLU A 393 7.46 25.86 -3.87
C GLU A 393 6.45 24.85 -4.45
N VAL A 394 5.32 25.36 -4.91
CA VAL A 394 4.29 24.56 -5.61
C VAL A 394 4.71 24.44 -7.06
N ARG A 395 5.04 23.21 -7.49
CA ARG A 395 5.54 22.92 -8.84
C ARG A 395 4.66 21.92 -9.56
N LEU A 396 4.61 21.99 -10.89
CA LEU A 396 3.84 21.08 -11.72
C LEU A 396 4.77 20.17 -12.55
N GLY A 397 4.37 18.89 -12.68
CA GLY A 397 4.97 17.91 -13.55
C GLY A 397 6.27 17.29 -13.02
N SER A 398 7.13 18.04 -12.33
CA SER A 398 8.36 17.53 -11.69
C SER A 398 8.83 18.43 -10.55
N ALA A 399 9.76 17.93 -9.70
CA ALA A 399 10.38 18.71 -8.64
C ALA A 399 11.18 19.93 -9.15
N THR A 400 11.57 19.93 -10.42
CA THR A 400 12.21 21.05 -11.12
C THR A 400 11.29 21.71 -12.16
N GLY A 401 10.02 21.32 -12.21
CA GLY A 401 9.03 21.82 -13.15
C GLY A 401 8.58 23.26 -12.87
N THR A 402 7.59 23.73 -13.62
CA THR A 402 7.08 25.09 -13.50
C THR A 402 6.60 25.39 -12.08
N THR A 403 7.14 26.43 -11.45
CA THR A 403 6.66 26.95 -10.17
C THR A 403 5.41 27.79 -10.41
N VAL A 404 4.28 27.38 -9.84
CA VAL A 404 2.98 28.06 -9.95
C VAL A 404 2.62 28.85 -8.70
N GLY A 405 3.32 28.63 -7.59
CA GLY A 405 3.14 29.37 -6.34
C GLY A 405 4.37 29.20 -5.42
N THR A 406 4.58 30.15 -4.53
CA THR A 406 5.61 30.10 -3.50
C THR A 406 5.06 30.66 -2.20
N CYS A 407 5.00 29.82 -1.15
CA CYS A 407 4.55 30.20 0.17
C CYS A 407 5.73 30.33 1.12
N THR A 408 5.91 31.49 1.73
CA THR A 408 6.87 31.67 2.83
C THR A 408 6.35 31.00 4.09
N VAL A 409 7.20 30.22 4.75
CA VAL A 409 6.94 29.58 6.04
C VAL A 409 7.70 30.37 7.10
N PRO A 410 7.02 31.03 8.05
CA PRO A 410 7.68 31.79 9.13
C PRO A 410 8.21 30.86 10.22
N VAL A 411 9.06 31.38 11.08
CA VAL A 411 9.35 30.78 12.37
C VAL A 411 8.10 30.80 13.24
N THR A 412 7.72 29.69 13.83
CA THR A 412 6.53 29.59 14.69
C THR A 412 6.88 29.28 16.15
N GLY A 413 8.16 29.03 16.44
CA GLY A 413 8.67 28.78 17.79
C GLY A 413 8.61 27.32 18.24
N GLY A 414 8.23 26.39 17.35
CA GLY A 414 8.21 24.94 17.67
C GLY A 414 7.80 24.09 16.50
N TRP A 415 8.24 22.82 16.48
CA TRP A 415 7.93 21.83 15.43
C TRP A 415 6.44 21.46 15.38
N GLN A 416 5.70 21.70 16.47
CA GLN A 416 4.26 21.44 16.58
C GLN A 416 3.48 22.71 16.95
N THR A 417 4.10 23.90 16.79
CA THR A 417 3.45 25.20 16.95
C THR A 417 2.93 25.66 15.60
N TRP A 418 1.68 25.36 15.32
CA TRP A 418 1.11 25.46 13.99
C TRP A 418 0.60 26.85 13.62
N THR A 419 0.85 27.27 12.39
CA THR A 419 0.24 28.44 11.74
C THR A 419 -0.22 28.11 10.34
N THR A 420 -1.12 28.92 9.81
CA THR A 420 -1.60 28.77 8.42
C THR A 420 -0.96 29.84 7.54
N VAL A 421 -0.36 29.42 6.43
CA VAL A 421 0.19 30.31 5.41
C VAL A 421 -0.63 30.19 4.12
N THR A 422 -0.77 31.30 3.38
CA THR A 422 -1.46 31.33 2.09
C THR A 422 -0.64 32.13 1.10
N CYS A 423 -0.56 31.67 -0.15
CA CYS A 423 0.12 32.35 -1.23
C CYS A 423 -0.69 32.30 -2.53
N PRO A 424 -0.48 33.27 -3.45
CA PRO A 424 -1.10 33.22 -4.76
C PRO A 424 -0.55 32.06 -5.60
N VAL A 425 -1.41 31.52 -6.45
CA VAL A 425 -1.08 30.48 -7.44
C VAL A 425 -1.61 30.95 -8.80
N SER A 426 -0.84 30.69 -9.85
CA SER A 426 -1.28 30.95 -11.23
C SER A 426 -0.76 29.85 -12.16
N GLY A 427 -1.58 29.44 -13.15
CA GLY A 427 -1.23 28.43 -14.14
C GLY A 427 -1.44 26.98 -13.68
N ALA A 428 -2.00 26.76 -12.49
CA ALA A 428 -2.42 25.41 -12.06
C ALA A 428 -3.81 25.11 -12.65
N ILE A 429 -3.86 24.50 -13.83
CA ILE A 429 -5.08 24.20 -14.61
C ILE A 429 -5.10 22.74 -15.05
N GLY A 430 -6.29 22.20 -15.35
CA GLY A 430 -6.50 20.84 -15.83
C GLY A 430 -6.16 19.81 -14.75
N THR A 431 -5.63 18.64 -15.15
CA THR A 431 -5.15 17.60 -14.22
C THR A 431 -3.63 17.54 -14.29
N GLN A 432 -2.96 17.65 -13.14
CA GLN A 432 -1.51 17.78 -13.02
C GLN A 432 -0.97 16.90 -11.91
N ASP A 433 0.30 16.49 -12.03
CA ASP A 433 1.09 16.02 -10.88
C ASP A 433 1.68 17.23 -10.17
N VAL A 434 1.45 17.34 -8.87
CA VAL A 434 1.90 18.43 -8.00
C VAL A 434 3.08 18.00 -7.18
N PHE A 435 4.11 18.83 -7.12
CA PHE A 435 5.26 18.69 -6.26
C PHE A 435 5.28 19.86 -5.27
N LEU A 436 5.20 19.56 -4.00
CA LEU A 436 5.48 20.52 -2.93
C LEU A 436 6.95 20.37 -2.57
N ARG A 437 7.79 21.27 -3.12
CA ARG A 437 9.23 21.27 -2.89
C ARG A 437 9.56 22.23 -1.75
N PHE A 438 10.35 21.75 -0.81
CA PHE A 438 10.74 22.48 0.38
C PHE A 438 12.10 23.16 0.15
N ALA A 439 12.20 24.44 0.51
CA ALA A 439 13.42 25.19 0.29
C ALA A 439 13.70 26.17 1.43
N GLY A 440 14.98 26.36 1.77
CA GLY A 440 15.40 27.22 2.88
C GLY A 440 16.90 27.13 3.13
N GLY A 441 17.30 27.38 4.35
CA GLY A 441 18.67 27.23 4.84
C GLY A 441 19.12 25.77 4.94
N SER A 442 20.16 25.52 5.72
CA SER A 442 20.64 24.17 6.03
C SER A 442 19.90 23.57 7.23
N GLY A 443 19.80 22.22 7.26
CA GLY A 443 19.10 21.46 8.30
C GLY A 443 17.59 21.45 8.13
N ASN A 444 16.88 20.95 9.15
CA ASN A 444 15.43 20.83 9.13
C ASN A 444 14.77 22.22 9.09
N LEU A 445 13.83 22.40 8.17
CA LEU A 445 13.21 23.68 7.85
C LEU A 445 11.92 23.94 8.65
N PHE A 446 10.93 23.07 8.43
CA PHE A 446 9.58 23.18 9.00
C PHE A 446 8.82 21.85 8.83
N ASN A 447 7.67 21.74 9.47
CA ASN A 447 6.70 20.66 9.30
C ASN A 447 5.49 21.14 8.50
N VAL A 448 4.82 20.24 7.80
CA VAL A 448 3.56 20.52 7.06
C VAL A 448 2.52 19.49 7.49
N ASN A 449 1.36 19.98 7.99
CA ASN A 449 0.26 19.14 8.45
C ASN A 449 -0.76 18.88 7.33
N TRP A 450 -1.23 19.93 6.66
CA TRP A 450 -2.18 19.79 5.56
C TRP A 450 -2.04 20.95 4.55
N TRP A 451 -2.64 20.76 3.37
CA TRP A 451 -2.70 21.78 2.33
C TRP A 451 -4.06 21.79 1.60
N GLN A 452 -4.37 22.90 0.93
CA GLN A 452 -5.58 23.08 0.15
C GLN A 452 -5.38 24.19 -0.89
N PHE A 453 -5.96 24.02 -2.08
CA PHE A 453 -6.06 25.09 -3.10
C PHE A 453 -7.45 25.75 -3.10
N ARG A 454 -7.50 26.96 -3.66
CA ARG A 454 -8.75 27.67 -3.95
C ARG A 454 -8.68 28.37 -5.29
#